data_2939957bf4096dad4f0199d84a45063a
#
_entry.id   2939957bf4096dad4f0199d84a45063a
#
_cell.length_a   1.000
_cell.length_b   1.000
_cell.length_c   1.000
_cell.angle_alpha   90.00
_cell.angle_beta   90.00
_cell.angle_gamma   90.00
#
_symmetry.space_group_name_H-M   'P 1'
#
loop_
_entity.id
_entity.type
_entity.pdbx_description
1 polymer ?
#
loop_
_entity_poly.entity_id
_entity_poly.type
_entity_poly.pdbx_seq_one_letter_code
_entity_poly.pdbx_strand_id
1 'polypeptide(L)'
;MKRFLLLVICLFSLSIGVNAEEKILSAGVSVNEVPKAFFGSWRVIAKLDDTNSYKTFKPQSVDMWNLSRVGDTISLNNPFTGANADISLKAVEGNLIVFSKRAPYDNKILTDTVSLRLEEGKFSGINTLTLEYYSLVDNHLMKTETARYIIKGEKISGENVIKTD
;
A
#
# COMPACT_ATOMS: atom_id res chain seq x y z
N MET A 1 9.53 -82.06 -11.59
CA MET A 1 9.02 -80.84 -12.30
C MET A 1 8.45 -79.98 -11.23
N LYS A 2 9.23 -78.92 -10.83
CA LYS A 2 8.86 -77.96 -9.78
C LYS A 2 8.39 -76.68 -10.49
N ARG A 3 7.13 -76.33 -10.34
CA ARG A 3 6.56 -75.06 -10.86
C ARG A 3 6.93 -73.94 -9.89
N PHE A 4 7.75 -72.99 -10.37
CA PHE A 4 8.08 -71.77 -9.67
C PHE A 4 6.97 -70.76 -9.96
N LEU A 5 6.19 -70.43 -8.95
CA LEU A 5 5.17 -69.39 -9.01
C LEU A 5 5.83 -68.07 -8.62
N LEU A 6 6.05 -67.18 -9.60
CA LEU A 6 6.64 -65.83 -9.39
C LEU A 6 5.50 -64.87 -9.02
N LEU A 7 5.46 -64.48 -7.74
CA LEU A 7 4.50 -63.55 -7.23
C LEU A 7 5.05 -62.14 -7.49
N VAL A 8 4.52 -61.46 -8.49
CA VAL A 8 4.84 -60.06 -8.75
C VAL A 8 4.00 -59.16 -7.83
N ILE A 9 4.62 -58.63 -6.81
CA ILE A 9 4.02 -57.62 -5.93
C ILE A 9 4.15 -56.26 -6.61
N CYS A 10 3.07 -55.77 -7.22
CA CYS A 10 2.98 -54.38 -7.68
C CYS A 10 2.81 -53.46 -6.46
N LEU A 11 3.88 -52.80 -6.05
CA LEU A 11 3.84 -51.68 -5.11
C LEU A 11 3.23 -50.48 -5.83
N PHE A 12 1.95 -50.25 -5.63
CA PHE A 12 1.31 -48.99 -5.93
C PHE A 12 1.77 -47.95 -4.91
N SER A 13 2.76 -47.17 -5.27
CA SER A 13 3.10 -45.92 -4.53
C SER A 13 2.04 -44.89 -4.83
N LEU A 14 1.07 -44.75 -3.91
CA LEU A 14 0.17 -43.62 -3.84
C LEU A 14 1.00 -42.37 -3.49
N SER A 15 1.36 -41.59 -4.50
CA SER A 15 1.85 -40.22 -4.32
C SER A 15 0.67 -39.37 -3.86
N ILE A 16 0.52 -39.20 -2.55
CA ILE A 16 -0.34 -38.18 -1.98
C ILE A 16 0.35 -36.84 -2.29
N GLY A 17 -0.15 -36.16 -3.32
CA GLY A 17 0.20 -34.79 -3.59
C GLY A 17 -0.29 -33.92 -2.43
N VAL A 18 0.59 -33.63 -1.47
CA VAL A 18 0.39 -32.59 -0.51
C VAL A 18 0.49 -31.29 -1.30
N ASN A 19 -0.65 -30.70 -1.68
CA ASN A 19 -0.72 -29.30 -2.03
C ASN A 19 -0.39 -28.51 -0.76
N ALA A 20 0.88 -28.27 -0.53
CA ALA A 20 1.30 -27.21 0.35
C ALA A 20 0.86 -25.91 -0.35
N GLU A 21 -0.30 -25.36 0.04
CA GLU A 21 -0.53 -23.93 -0.12
C GLU A 21 0.62 -23.25 0.59
N GLU A 22 1.55 -22.73 -0.18
CA GLU A 22 2.51 -21.73 0.31
C GLU A 22 1.67 -20.55 0.76
N LYS A 23 1.27 -20.57 2.02
CA LYS A 23 0.81 -19.40 2.74
C LYS A 23 2.03 -18.48 2.81
N ILE A 24 2.17 -17.63 1.79
CA ILE A 24 3.09 -16.49 1.84
C ILE A 24 2.60 -15.65 3.00
N LEU A 25 3.16 -15.92 4.19
CA LEU A 25 3.13 -14.99 5.30
C LEU A 25 3.92 -13.79 4.79
N SER A 26 3.21 -12.80 4.22
CA SER A 26 3.78 -11.47 4.10
C SER A 26 4.08 -11.05 5.53
N ALA A 27 5.33 -11.14 5.93
CA ALA A 27 5.80 -10.57 7.18
C ALA A 27 5.38 -9.10 7.12
N GLY A 28 4.35 -8.73 7.91
CA GLY A 28 3.85 -7.39 7.95
C GLY A 28 4.99 -6.46 8.32
N VAL A 29 5.19 -5.40 7.55
CA VAL A 29 6.20 -4.39 7.86
C VAL A 29 5.85 -3.80 9.22
N SER A 30 6.80 -3.86 10.16
CA SER A 30 6.57 -3.34 11.50
C SER A 30 6.53 -1.82 11.48
N VAL A 31 5.50 -1.24 12.10
CA VAL A 31 5.39 0.21 12.28
C VAL A 31 6.58 0.79 13.07
N ASN A 32 7.25 -0.05 13.87
CA ASN A 32 8.46 0.33 14.63
C ASN A 32 9.68 0.62 13.74
N GLU A 33 9.68 0.11 12.50
CA GLU A 33 10.75 0.35 11.53
C GLU A 33 10.64 1.74 10.87
N VAL A 34 9.47 2.39 10.97
CA VAL A 34 9.25 3.71 10.38
C VAL A 34 10.07 4.77 11.15
N PRO A 35 10.96 5.52 10.47
CA PRO A 35 11.73 6.57 11.10
C PRO A 35 10.83 7.61 11.77
N LYS A 36 11.16 8.04 12.98
CA LYS A 36 10.39 9.07 13.70
C LYS A 36 10.25 10.36 12.89
N ALA A 37 11.25 10.68 12.08
CA ALA A 37 11.25 11.83 11.18
C ALA A 37 10.10 11.82 10.16
N PHE A 38 9.49 10.67 9.88
CA PHE A 38 8.32 10.55 9.01
C PHE A 38 7.07 11.19 9.61
N PHE A 39 6.91 11.11 10.93
CA PHE A 39 5.75 11.65 11.62
C PHE A 39 5.81 13.17 11.77
N GLY A 40 4.64 13.82 11.73
CA GLY A 40 4.49 15.27 11.82
C GLY A 40 3.76 15.85 10.61
N SER A 41 3.82 17.16 10.48
CA SER A 41 3.12 17.89 9.40
C SER A 41 4.05 18.20 8.25
N TRP A 42 3.55 17.95 7.05
CA TRP A 42 4.29 18.12 5.80
C TRP A 42 3.48 18.95 4.80
N ARG A 43 4.13 19.92 4.18
CA ARG A 43 3.62 20.54 2.95
C ARG A 43 4.06 19.71 1.77
N VAL A 44 3.10 19.17 1.02
CA VAL A 44 3.36 18.25 -0.10
C VAL A 44 2.97 18.91 -1.40
N ILE A 45 3.88 18.91 -2.37
CA ILE A 45 3.62 19.34 -3.74
C ILE A 45 3.64 18.09 -4.61
N ALA A 46 2.56 17.85 -5.35
CA ALA A 46 2.44 16.78 -6.32
C ALA A 46 2.33 17.36 -7.73
N LYS A 47 3.17 16.91 -8.64
CA LYS A 47 3.12 17.25 -10.07
C LYS A 47 2.82 16.01 -10.87
N LEU A 48 1.79 16.07 -11.72
CA LEU A 48 1.39 14.99 -12.60
C LEU A 48 2.53 14.66 -13.56
N ASP A 49 2.92 13.40 -13.57
CA ASP A 49 3.93 12.83 -14.46
C ASP A 49 3.26 12.11 -15.63
N ASP A 50 2.26 11.25 -15.32
CA ASP A 50 1.51 10.49 -16.32
C ASP A 50 0.07 10.22 -15.85
N THR A 51 -0.87 10.10 -16.80
CA THR A 51 -2.25 9.71 -16.53
C THR A 51 -2.98 9.24 -17.79
N ASN A 52 -3.92 8.32 -17.63
CA ASN A 52 -4.89 7.96 -18.66
C ASN A 52 -6.17 8.84 -18.61
N SER A 53 -6.27 9.80 -17.68
CA SER A 53 -7.46 10.65 -17.52
C SER A 53 -7.15 12.08 -17.04
N TYR A 54 -6.77 12.95 -17.94
CA TYR A 54 -6.50 14.38 -17.65
C TYR A 54 -7.74 15.17 -17.16
N LYS A 55 -8.95 14.64 -17.36
CA LYS A 55 -10.16 15.26 -16.83
C LYS A 55 -10.35 15.00 -15.34
N THR A 56 -9.89 13.86 -14.87
CA THR A 56 -10.04 13.42 -13.48
C THR A 56 -8.92 13.91 -12.60
N PHE A 57 -7.69 13.87 -13.10
CA PHE A 57 -6.50 14.16 -12.32
C PHE A 57 -5.91 15.53 -12.66
N LYS A 58 -5.71 16.34 -11.63
CA LYS A 58 -5.16 17.70 -11.77
C LYS A 58 -3.66 17.66 -12.11
N PRO A 59 -3.15 18.59 -12.93
CA PRO A 59 -1.73 18.61 -13.30
C PRO A 59 -0.80 18.90 -12.12
N GLN A 60 -1.32 19.59 -11.08
CA GLN A 60 -0.57 19.88 -9.87
C GLN A 60 -1.51 20.03 -8.68
N SER A 61 -1.06 19.60 -7.50
CA SER A 61 -1.69 19.91 -6.22
C SER A 61 -0.66 20.32 -5.17
N VAL A 62 -1.12 21.08 -4.19
CA VAL A 62 -0.41 21.36 -2.94
C VAL A 62 -1.30 20.89 -1.82
N ASP A 63 -0.76 20.10 -0.93
CA ASP A 63 -1.50 19.44 0.12
C ASP A 63 -0.78 19.52 1.46
N MET A 64 -1.53 19.31 2.54
CA MET A 64 -0.99 19.20 3.89
C MET A 64 -1.19 17.77 4.37
N TRP A 65 -0.10 17.09 4.68
CA TRP A 65 -0.14 15.78 5.30
C TRP A 65 0.25 15.88 6.76
N ASN A 66 -0.63 15.47 7.63
CA ASN A 66 -0.31 15.30 9.04
C ASN A 66 -0.27 13.79 9.34
N LEU A 67 0.95 13.29 9.51
CA LEU A 67 1.24 11.89 9.78
C LEU A 67 1.41 11.67 11.27
N SER A 68 0.56 10.85 11.86
CA SER A 68 0.59 10.51 13.28
C SER A 68 0.60 9.01 13.48
N ARG A 69 1.12 8.58 14.63
CA ARG A 69 1.14 7.18 15.02
C ARG A 69 0.50 7.02 16.39
N VAL A 70 -0.42 6.06 16.49
CA VAL A 70 -1.01 5.61 17.76
C VAL A 70 -0.89 4.09 17.82
N GLY A 71 -0.07 3.57 18.73
CA GLY A 71 0.23 2.13 18.79
C GLY A 71 0.82 1.63 17.47
N ASP A 72 0.15 0.67 16.84
CA ASP A 72 0.54 0.07 15.55
C ASP A 72 -0.19 0.67 14.34
N THR A 73 -0.93 1.76 14.55
CA THR A 73 -1.67 2.44 13.49
C THR A 73 -0.99 3.75 13.12
N ILE A 74 -0.79 3.96 11.82
CA ILE A 74 -0.35 5.25 11.26
C ILE A 74 -1.53 5.86 10.51
N SER A 75 -1.88 7.08 10.88
CA SER A 75 -2.95 7.85 10.25
C SER A 75 -2.38 9.02 9.46
N LEU A 76 -2.91 9.24 8.27
CA LEU A 76 -2.68 10.41 7.44
C LEU A 76 -3.94 11.29 7.49
N ASN A 77 -3.78 12.47 8.04
CA ASN A 77 -4.84 13.48 8.11
C ASN A 77 -4.48 14.69 7.24
N ASN A 78 -5.46 15.21 6.53
CA ASN A 78 -5.36 16.49 5.84
C ASN A 78 -6.22 17.53 6.55
N PRO A 79 -5.63 18.47 7.29
CA PRO A 79 -6.38 19.44 8.09
C PRO A 79 -7.20 20.44 7.26
N PHE A 80 -6.88 20.62 5.97
CA PHE A 80 -7.63 21.52 5.10
C PHE A 80 -8.89 20.90 4.50
N THR A 81 -8.84 19.61 4.20
CA THR A 81 -9.97 18.87 3.61
C THR A 81 -10.76 18.07 4.62
N GLY A 82 -10.22 17.89 5.82
CA GLY A 82 -10.76 16.99 6.84
C GLY A 82 -10.60 15.49 6.50
N ALA A 83 -9.94 15.17 5.38
CA ALA A 83 -9.70 13.78 5.01
C ALA A 83 -8.78 13.10 6.03
N ASN A 84 -9.20 11.95 6.51
CA ASN A 84 -8.44 11.11 7.42
C ASN A 84 -8.48 9.67 6.94
N ALA A 85 -7.34 9.00 6.95
CA ALA A 85 -7.23 7.60 6.57
C ALA A 85 -6.06 6.93 7.29
N ASP A 86 -6.27 5.71 7.72
CA ASP A 86 -5.17 4.86 8.15
C ASP A 86 -4.40 4.38 6.93
N ILE A 87 -3.08 4.35 7.05
CA ILE A 87 -2.20 3.88 5.98
C ILE A 87 -1.72 2.46 6.26
N SER A 88 -1.63 1.67 5.21
CA SER A 88 -1.04 0.33 5.25
C SER A 88 0.40 0.40 4.76
N LEU A 89 1.36 0.09 5.62
CA LEU A 89 2.76 -0.03 5.24
C LEU A 89 2.95 -1.22 4.31
N LYS A 90 3.72 -1.03 3.25
CA LYS A 90 4.11 -2.07 2.28
C LYS A 90 5.58 -2.43 2.38
N ALA A 91 6.44 -1.43 2.59
CA ALA A 91 7.87 -1.62 2.81
C ALA A 91 8.44 -0.46 3.61
N VAL A 92 9.46 -0.75 4.42
CA VAL A 92 10.34 0.23 5.07
C VAL A 92 11.77 -0.29 4.94
N GLU A 93 12.63 0.47 4.25
CA GLU A 93 14.04 0.13 4.03
C GLU A 93 14.90 1.38 4.31
N GLY A 94 15.34 1.52 5.55
CA GLY A 94 16.05 2.71 6.00
C GLY A 94 15.17 3.96 5.87
N ASN A 95 15.50 4.85 4.94
CA ASN A 95 14.75 6.08 4.68
C ASN A 95 13.72 5.96 3.55
N LEU A 96 13.62 4.81 2.90
CA LEU A 96 12.57 4.48 1.92
C LEU A 96 11.34 3.96 2.64
N ILE A 97 10.19 4.56 2.39
CA ILE A 97 8.90 4.18 2.96
C ILE A 97 7.90 4.01 1.83
N VAL A 98 7.26 2.84 1.79
CA VAL A 98 6.16 2.56 0.86
C VAL A 98 4.90 2.28 1.65
N PHE A 99 3.83 3.01 1.36
CA PHE A 99 2.54 2.80 1.99
C PHE A 99 1.39 2.98 1.00
N SER A 100 0.23 2.50 1.37
CA SER A 100 -1.00 2.70 0.62
C SER A 100 -2.16 3.04 1.54
N LYS A 101 -3.14 3.73 0.99
CA LYS A 101 -4.46 3.89 1.58
C LYS A 101 -5.53 3.56 0.54
N ARG A 102 -6.66 3.09 0.99
CA ARG A 102 -7.81 2.75 0.16
C ARG A 102 -9.04 3.46 0.70
N ALA A 103 -9.70 4.22 -0.15
CA ALA A 103 -10.88 5.00 0.20
C ALA A 103 -12.04 4.63 -0.73
N PRO A 104 -13.00 3.83 -0.27
CA PRO A 104 -14.25 3.60 -1.00
C PRO A 104 -15.17 4.82 -0.83
N TYR A 105 -15.84 5.23 -1.91
CA TYR A 105 -16.92 6.19 -1.86
C TYR A 105 -17.89 5.94 -3.03
N ASP A 106 -19.18 5.83 -2.73
CA ASP A 106 -20.21 5.42 -3.66
C ASP A 106 -19.82 4.11 -4.39
N ASN A 107 -19.89 4.12 -5.72
CA ASN A 107 -19.49 3.00 -6.58
C ASN A 107 -18.04 3.08 -7.05
N LYS A 108 -17.17 3.75 -6.30
CA LYS A 108 -15.76 3.96 -6.67
C LYS A 108 -14.84 3.54 -5.53
N ILE A 109 -13.64 3.16 -5.88
CA ILE A 109 -12.57 2.89 -4.94
C ILE A 109 -11.33 3.65 -5.41
N LEU A 110 -10.85 4.54 -4.56
CA LEU A 110 -9.55 5.19 -4.76
C LEU A 110 -8.49 4.44 -3.98
N THR A 111 -7.51 3.90 -4.67
CA THR A 111 -6.28 3.38 -4.07
C THR A 111 -5.16 4.37 -4.34
N ASP A 112 -4.50 4.78 -3.27
CA ASP A 112 -3.39 5.72 -3.28
C ASP A 112 -2.16 5.00 -2.74
N THR A 113 -1.12 4.87 -3.56
CA THR A 113 0.14 4.21 -3.20
C THR A 113 1.27 5.21 -3.30
N VAL A 114 1.99 5.37 -2.21
CA VAL A 114 3.10 6.31 -2.08
C VAL A 114 4.39 5.53 -1.85
N SER A 115 5.42 5.86 -2.62
CA SER A 115 6.80 5.45 -2.37
C SER A 115 7.64 6.71 -2.23
N LEU A 116 8.20 6.93 -1.06
CA LEU A 116 8.98 8.13 -0.78
C LEU A 116 10.29 7.81 -0.08
N ARG A 117 11.28 8.68 -0.28
CA ARG A 117 12.55 8.67 0.42
C ARG A 117 12.66 9.89 1.30
N LEU A 118 12.87 9.65 2.61
CA LEU A 118 13.11 10.72 3.58
C LEU A 118 14.54 11.26 3.46
N GLU A 119 14.63 12.57 3.57
CA GLU A 119 15.87 13.32 3.77
C GLU A 119 15.68 14.23 5.00
N GLU A 120 16.70 14.96 5.42
CA GLU A 120 16.57 15.86 6.55
C GLU A 120 15.55 16.96 6.26
N GLY A 121 14.41 16.94 6.97
CA GLY A 121 13.31 17.90 6.81
C GLY A 121 12.58 17.88 5.46
N LYS A 122 12.87 16.92 4.59
CA LYS A 122 12.27 16.80 3.25
C LYS A 122 11.98 15.35 2.90
N PHE A 123 11.16 15.15 1.91
CA PHE A 123 11.07 13.89 1.17
C PHE A 123 10.83 14.12 -0.33
N SER A 124 11.20 13.14 -1.12
CA SER A 124 10.85 13.06 -2.53
C SER A 124 10.35 11.66 -2.86
N GLY A 125 9.50 11.54 -3.87
CA GLY A 125 8.96 10.23 -4.20
C GLY A 125 7.94 10.24 -5.33
N ILE A 126 7.21 9.14 -5.41
CA ILE A 126 6.17 8.89 -6.39
C ILE A 126 4.88 8.56 -5.64
N ASN A 127 3.79 9.15 -6.11
CA ASN A 127 2.44 8.81 -5.69
C ASN A 127 1.67 8.28 -6.91
N THR A 128 1.10 7.09 -6.79
CA THR A 128 0.27 6.47 -7.81
C THR A 128 -1.17 6.38 -7.32
N LEU A 129 -2.08 7.00 -8.05
CA LEU A 129 -3.52 6.93 -7.81
C LEU A 129 -4.16 5.96 -8.80
N THR A 130 -5.00 5.07 -8.26
CA THR A 130 -5.85 4.17 -9.07
C THR A 130 -7.30 4.39 -8.64
N LEU A 131 -8.14 4.87 -9.55
CA LEU A 131 -9.55 5.09 -9.33
C LEU A 131 -10.35 4.06 -10.13
N GLU A 132 -10.98 3.15 -9.43
CA GLU A 132 -11.80 2.08 -9.96
C GLU A 132 -13.28 2.46 -9.86
N TYR A 133 -14.03 2.23 -10.93
CA TYR A 133 -15.47 2.48 -11.02
C TYR A 133 -16.21 1.16 -11.16
N TYR A 134 -17.19 0.94 -10.31
CA TYR A 134 -17.98 -0.29 -10.27
C TYR A 134 -19.43 -0.06 -10.69
N SER A 135 -20.01 -1.07 -11.32
CA SER A 135 -21.43 -1.09 -11.63
C SER A 135 -22.28 -1.11 -10.35
N LEU A 136 -23.31 -0.28 -10.32
CA LEU A 136 -24.28 -0.27 -9.21
C LEU A 136 -25.24 -1.47 -9.22
N VAL A 137 -25.29 -2.22 -10.34
CA VAL A 137 -26.23 -3.34 -10.51
C VAL A 137 -25.63 -4.65 -10.03
N ASP A 138 -24.40 -4.95 -10.41
CA ASP A 138 -23.76 -6.25 -10.24
C ASP A 138 -22.32 -6.14 -9.70
N ASN A 139 -21.90 -4.93 -9.34
CA ASN A 139 -20.59 -4.63 -8.74
C ASN A 139 -19.39 -5.10 -9.59
N HIS A 140 -19.53 -5.24 -10.93
CA HIS A 140 -18.38 -5.50 -11.76
C HIS A 140 -17.56 -4.24 -12.01
N LEU A 141 -16.25 -4.39 -12.23
CA LEU A 141 -15.35 -3.30 -12.58
C LEU A 141 -15.66 -2.79 -13.99
N MET A 142 -16.05 -1.54 -14.11
CA MET A 142 -16.43 -0.90 -15.40
C MET A 142 -15.26 -0.14 -16.01
N LYS A 143 -14.46 0.53 -15.19
CA LYS A 143 -13.41 1.45 -15.65
C LYS A 143 -12.34 1.61 -14.58
N THR A 144 -11.11 1.77 -15.04
CA THR A 144 -9.98 2.16 -14.19
C THR A 144 -9.31 3.40 -14.77
N GLU A 145 -9.13 4.40 -13.92
CA GLU A 145 -8.33 5.59 -14.22
C GLU A 145 -7.11 5.61 -13.32
N THR A 146 -5.96 5.98 -13.87
CA THR A 146 -4.69 6.00 -13.17
C THR A 146 -3.97 7.32 -13.35
N ALA A 147 -3.23 7.73 -12.31
CA ALA A 147 -2.32 8.85 -12.39
C ALA A 147 -1.05 8.57 -11.59
N ARG A 148 0.06 9.01 -12.11
CA ARG A 148 1.36 8.99 -11.44
C ARG A 148 1.81 10.42 -11.22
N TYR A 149 2.19 10.72 -9.97
CA TYR A 149 2.70 12.02 -9.56
C TYR A 149 4.12 11.91 -9.04
N ILE A 150 4.94 12.89 -9.37
CA ILE A 150 6.19 13.15 -8.65
C ILE A 150 5.83 14.05 -7.46
N ILE A 151 6.19 13.59 -6.25
CA ILE A 151 5.88 14.31 -5.01
C ILE A 151 7.15 14.81 -4.33
N LYS A 152 7.02 15.97 -3.69
CA LYS A 152 8.04 16.54 -2.81
C LYS A 152 7.36 17.07 -1.56
N GLY A 153 7.91 16.76 -0.40
CA GLY A 153 7.43 17.23 0.90
C GLY A 153 8.48 18.05 1.63
N GLU A 154 8.02 19.07 2.31
CA GLU A 154 8.80 19.88 3.26
C GLU A 154 8.15 19.80 4.63
N LYS A 155 8.94 19.50 5.66
CA LYS A 155 8.45 19.35 7.03
C LYS A 155 8.10 20.74 7.59
N ILE A 156 6.89 20.85 8.14
CA ILE A 156 6.40 22.10 8.75
C ILE A 156 6.47 22.04 10.26
N SER A 157 6.11 20.90 10.87
CA SER A 157 6.11 20.74 12.32
C SER A 157 6.44 19.30 12.73
N GLY A 158 6.86 19.20 13.98
CA GLY A 158 7.50 18.09 14.66
C GLY A 158 6.84 16.71 14.61
N GLU A 159 7.34 15.85 15.45
CA GLU A 159 6.96 14.42 15.51
C GLU A 159 5.66 14.26 16.32
N ASN A 160 4.62 13.68 15.70
CA ASN A 160 3.38 13.28 16.39
C ASN A 160 3.42 11.76 16.64
N VAL A 161 4.12 11.37 17.70
CA VAL A 161 4.16 9.97 18.16
C VAL A 161 3.54 9.90 19.54
N ILE A 162 2.36 9.29 19.64
CA ILE A 162 1.73 8.96 20.91
C ILE A 162 2.11 7.51 21.25
N LYS A 163 2.88 7.34 22.32
CA LYS A 163 3.12 6.00 22.87
C LYS A 163 1.88 5.63 23.67
N THR A 164 1.23 4.54 23.32
CA THR A 164 0.27 3.84 24.20
C THR A 164 1.08 2.89 25.07
N ASP A 165 1.13 3.16 26.37
CA ASP A 165 1.70 2.25 27.37
C ASP A 165 0.85 0.98 27.49
#